data_d0e1af0a3c23c43bd83789ed90014743
#
_entry.id   d0e1af0a3c23c43bd83789ed90014743
#
_cell.length_a   1.000
_cell.length_b   1.000
_cell.length_c   1.000
_cell.angle_alpha   90.00
_cell.angle_beta   90.00
_cell.angle_gamma   90.00
#
_symmetry.space_group_name_H-M   'P 1'
#
loop_
_entity.id
_entity.type
_entity.pdbx_description
1 polymer ?
#
loop_
_entity_poly.entity_id
_entity_poly.type
_entity_poly.pdbx_seq_one_letter_code
_entity_poly.pdbx_strand_id
1 'polypeptide(L)'
;MKKKLIVYDFDKTIYGGESGTNFFTYYLRNYPLKGLLFGLTYLKEVLFYLIKITDLKHLKERFFIFLESHSNEEIEKIVDGFWKEYGKKMYSWTQEELWENKKEADMVIVTSATPLFLLERLIPEMGYDMVFGTEFQGDGKEKFIAEIKGENNKGMEKVRKLDKWAKGNNIEYEIIKFYSDSLADKPLYDIAEKKYWIKKGKKLEGMPGKKTLLDIFFWD
;
A
#
# COMPACT_ATOMS: atom_id res chain seq x y z
N MET A 1 13.75 -26.64 0.13
CA MET A 1 14.53 -25.42 0.46
C MET A 1 13.53 -24.28 0.59
N LYS A 2 13.64 -23.45 1.64
CA LYS A 2 12.78 -22.27 1.80
C LYS A 2 13.16 -21.21 0.76
N LYS A 3 12.17 -20.57 0.14
CA LYS A 3 12.42 -19.40 -0.72
C LYS A 3 12.81 -18.19 0.11
N LYS A 4 13.85 -17.52 -0.30
CA LYS A 4 14.31 -16.26 0.29
C LYS A 4 13.48 -15.10 -0.28
N LEU A 5 12.75 -14.42 0.57
CA LEU A 5 11.95 -13.26 0.20
C LEU A 5 12.57 -11.99 0.74
N ILE A 6 12.51 -10.93 -0.05
CA ILE A 6 12.72 -9.56 0.39
C ILE A 6 11.40 -8.82 0.22
N VAL A 7 10.94 -8.17 1.29
CA VAL A 7 9.61 -7.58 1.33
C VAL A 7 9.70 -6.09 1.60
N TYR A 8 8.94 -5.31 0.83
CA TYR A 8 8.80 -3.86 0.98
C TYR A 8 7.36 -3.49 1.30
N ASP A 9 7.17 -2.52 2.18
CA ASP A 9 5.98 -1.68 2.18
C ASP A 9 6.06 -0.66 1.03
N PHE A 10 4.97 0.06 0.73
CA PHE A 10 4.90 0.96 -0.41
C PHE A 10 4.91 2.44 -0.02
N ASP A 11 3.85 2.94 0.62
CA ASP A 11 3.72 4.35 1.00
C ASP A 11 4.79 4.77 2.00
N LYS A 12 5.45 5.91 1.78
CA LYS A 12 6.59 6.42 2.56
C LYS A 12 7.80 5.48 2.64
N THR A 13 7.74 4.33 1.97
CA THR A 13 8.83 3.34 1.88
C THR A 13 9.45 3.31 0.48
N ILE A 14 8.70 2.98 -0.55
CA ILE A 14 9.09 3.09 -1.96
C ILE A 14 8.66 4.45 -2.53
N TYR A 15 7.43 4.84 -2.23
CA TYR A 15 6.79 6.07 -2.66
C TYR A 15 6.85 7.13 -1.57
N GLY A 16 7.31 8.33 -1.89
CA GLY A 16 7.50 9.44 -0.95
C GLY A 16 6.22 10.18 -0.57
N GLY A 17 5.13 9.46 -0.33
CA GLY A 17 3.85 10.04 0.05
C GLY A 17 2.82 8.99 0.46
N GLU A 18 1.57 9.43 0.64
CA GLU A 18 0.38 8.59 0.81
C GLU A 18 -0.30 8.46 -0.55
N SER A 19 -0.19 7.30 -1.20
CA SER A 19 -0.67 7.10 -2.57
C SER A 19 -2.19 7.30 -2.69
N GLY A 20 -2.97 6.81 -1.75
CA GLY A 20 -4.43 7.00 -1.74
C GLY A 20 -4.84 8.48 -1.68
N THR A 21 -4.25 9.25 -0.77
CA THR A 21 -4.52 10.69 -0.63
C THR A 21 -4.07 11.47 -1.87
N ASN A 22 -2.89 11.16 -2.40
CA ASN A 22 -2.37 11.79 -3.60
C ASN A 22 -3.22 11.44 -4.83
N PHE A 23 -3.72 10.19 -4.92
CA PHE A 23 -4.64 9.76 -5.97
C PHE A 23 -5.96 10.54 -5.93
N PHE A 24 -6.54 10.70 -4.74
CA PHE A 24 -7.74 11.53 -4.58
C PHE A 24 -7.49 12.99 -4.94
N THR A 25 -6.35 13.57 -4.55
CA THR A 25 -5.96 14.93 -4.95
C THR A 25 -5.82 15.07 -6.46
N TYR A 26 -5.22 14.07 -7.12
CA TYR A 26 -5.16 14.00 -8.57
C TYR A 26 -6.56 13.92 -9.19
N TYR A 27 -7.44 13.07 -8.64
CA TYR A 27 -8.82 12.93 -9.08
C TYR A 27 -9.61 14.24 -8.97
N LEU A 28 -9.55 14.91 -7.82
CA LEU A 28 -10.20 16.21 -7.60
C LEU A 28 -9.82 17.26 -8.65
N ARG A 29 -8.54 17.30 -9.02
CA ARG A 29 -8.04 18.26 -10.01
C ARG A 29 -8.53 17.97 -11.42
N ASN A 30 -8.66 16.70 -11.79
CA ASN A 30 -9.08 16.28 -13.13
C ASN A 30 -10.61 16.15 -13.27
N TYR A 31 -11.33 15.93 -12.16
CA TYR A 31 -12.79 15.75 -12.09
C TYR A 31 -13.41 16.63 -10.98
N PRO A 32 -13.27 17.99 -11.05
CA PRO A 32 -13.54 18.86 -9.91
C PRO A 32 -15.00 18.80 -9.43
N LEU A 33 -15.97 18.70 -10.32
CA LEU A 33 -17.39 18.62 -9.93
C LEU A 33 -17.73 17.31 -9.22
N LYS A 34 -17.30 16.17 -9.78
CA LYS A 34 -17.50 14.85 -9.16
C LYS A 34 -16.76 14.76 -7.82
N GLY A 35 -15.53 15.25 -7.77
CA GLY A 35 -14.72 15.24 -6.57
C GLY A 35 -15.26 16.12 -5.45
N LEU A 36 -15.81 17.30 -5.77
CA LEU A 36 -16.44 18.18 -4.78
C LEU A 36 -17.70 17.55 -4.19
N LEU A 37 -18.58 17.00 -5.02
CA LEU A 37 -19.79 16.29 -4.57
C LEU A 37 -19.43 15.11 -3.66
N PHE A 38 -18.41 14.34 -4.05
CA PHE A 38 -17.89 13.26 -3.22
C PHE A 38 -17.34 13.79 -1.88
N GLY A 39 -16.51 14.84 -1.90
CA GLY A 39 -15.89 15.40 -0.70
C GLY A 39 -16.93 15.81 0.35
N LEU A 40 -18.05 16.41 -0.08
CA LEU A 40 -19.15 16.78 0.81
C LEU A 40 -19.81 15.55 1.47
N THR A 41 -20.02 14.47 0.71
CA THR A 41 -20.60 13.22 1.24
C THR A 41 -19.61 12.48 2.15
N TYR A 42 -18.32 12.48 1.79
CA TYR A 42 -17.27 11.80 2.56
C TYR A 42 -17.00 12.45 3.92
N LEU A 43 -17.22 13.76 4.05
CA LEU A 43 -17.07 14.46 5.33
C LEU A 43 -17.96 13.86 6.43
N LYS A 44 -19.16 13.43 6.09
CA LYS A 44 -20.06 12.71 7.00
C LYS A 44 -19.46 11.39 7.49
N GLU A 45 -18.84 10.63 6.58
CA GLU A 45 -18.22 9.35 6.91
C GLU A 45 -17.01 9.53 7.84
N VAL A 46 -16.22 10.59 7.61
CA VAL A 46 -15.12 10.97 8.51
C VAL A 46 -15.66 11.29 9.91
N LEU A 47 -16.74 12.04 10.00
CA LEU A 47 -17.36 12.35 11.30
C LEU A 47 -17.83 11.08 12.01
N PHE A 48 -18.49 10.16 11.30
CA PHE A 48 -18.94 8.88 11.86
C PHE A 48 -17.79 8.04 12.36
N TYR A 49 -16.67 8.03 11.65
CA TYR A 49 -15.43 7.37 12.11
C TYR A 49 -14.86 8.01 13.38
N LEU A 50 -14.80 9.35 13.45
CA LEU A 50 -14.27 10.06 14.62
C LEU A 50 -15.08 9.81 15.89
N ILE A 51 -16.41 9.70 15.77
CA ILE A 51 -17.30 9.36 16.89
C ILE A 51 -17.49 7.85 17.07
N LYS A 52 -16.69 7.03 16.40
CA LYS A 52 -16.62 5.56 16.51
C LYS A 52 -17.92 4.83 16.16
N ILE A 53 -18.74 5.39 15.28
CA ILE A 53 -19.92 4.73 14.71
C ILE A 53 -19.49 3.75 13.61
N THR A 54 -18.43 4.08 12.84
CA THR A 54 -17.85 3.24 11.79
C THR A 54 -16.39 2.93 12.07
N ASP A 55 -15.86 1.91 11.39
CA ASP A 55 -14.46 1.49 11.49
C ASP A 55 -13.61 2.04 10.33
N LEU A 56 -12.30 1.78 10.40
CA LEU A 56 -11.35 2.21 9.39
C LEU A 56 -11.59 1.53 8.03
N LYS A 57 -12.08 0.29 8.02
CA LYS A 57 -12.41 -0.45 6.79
C LYS A 57 -13.51 0.27 6.04
N HIS A 58 -14.62 0.55 6.71
CA HIS A 58 -15.75 1.30 6.15
C HIS A 58 -15.31 2.69 5.64
N LEU A 59 -14.54 3.43 6.44
CA LEU A 59 -14.03 4.74 6.02
C LEU A 59 -13.21 4.64 4.73
N LYS A 60 -12.37 3.61 4.60
CA LYS A 60 -11.57 3.39 3.41
C LYS A 60 -12.40 2.98 2.20
N GLU A 61 -13.42 2.15 2.38
CA GLU A 61 -14.38 1.79 1.34
C GLU A 61 -15.07 3.05 0.81
N ARG A 62 -15.61 3.87 1.71
CA ARG A 62 -16.26 5.15 1.36
C ARG A 62 -15.31 6.14 0.70
N PHE A 63 -14.01 6.08 1.02
CA PHE A 63 -13.02 6.94 0.38
C PHE A 63 -12.88 6.69 -1.13
N PHE A 64 -13.12 5.48 -1.62
CA PHE A 64 -12.98 5.14 -3.04
C PHE A 64 -14.32 5.06 -3.80
N ILE A 65 -15.47 5.38 -3.17
CA ILE A 65 -16.79 5.29 -3.79
C ILE A 65 -16.93 6.16 -5.05
N PHE A 66 -16.14 7.22 -5.18
CA PHE A 66 -16.15 8.07 -6.37
C PHE A 66 -15.76 7.33 -7.65
N LEU A 67 -15.05 6.21 -7.54
CA LEU A 67 -14.66 5.38 -8.68
C LEU A 67 -15.83 4.55 -9.23
N GLU A 68 -16.88 4.29 -8.45
CA GLU A 68 -18.05 3.52 -8.92
C GLU A 68 -18.82 4.20 -10.05
N SER A 69 -18.61 5.51 -10.25
CA SER A 69 -19.18 6.27 -11.36
C SER A 69 -18.41 6.13 -12.68
N HIS A 70 -17.34 5.32 -12.69
CA HIS A 70 -16.47 5.10 -13.83
C HIS A 70 -16.50 3.63 -14.26
N SER A 71 -16.24 3.38 -15.55
CA SER A 71 -15.93 2.03 -16.04
C SER A 71 -14.53 1.61 -15.61
N ASN A 72 -14.23 0.31 -15.61
CA ASN A 72 -12.89 -0.19 -15.29
C ASN A 72 -11.82 0.41 -16.23
N GLU A 73 -12.11 0.54 -17.51
CA GLU A 73 -11.19 1.18 -18.48
C GLU A 73 -10.92 2.65 -18.15
N GLU A 74 -11.92 3.37 -17.65
CA GLU A 74 -11.74 4.76 -17.18
C GLU A 74 -10.90 4.79 -15.92
N ILE A 75 -11.12 3.86 -14.97
CA ILE A 75 -10.32 3.75 -13.74
C ILE A 75 -8.85 3.47 -14.09
N GLU A 76 -8.58 2.54 -15.01
CA GLU A 76 -7.21 2.28 -15.47
C GLU A 76 -6.54 3.53 -16.04
N LYS A 77 -7.24 4.28 -16.89
CA LYS A 77 -6.71 5.55 -17.46
C LYS A 77 -6.44 6.60 -16.38
N ILE A 78 -7.31 6.68 -15.35
CA ILE A 78 -7.13 7.58 -14.22
C ILE A 78 -5.88 7.16 -13.41
N VAL A 79 -5.69 5.87 -13.17
CA VAL A 79 -4.53 5.32 -12.46
C VAL A 79 -3.24 5.55 -13.26
N ASP A 80 -3.24 5.29 -14.57
CA ASP A 80 -2.08 5.53 -15.43
C ASP A 80 -1.69 7.02 -15.45
N GLY A 81 -2.69 7.90 -15.58
CA GLY A 81 -2.48 9.34 -15.52
C GLY A 81 -1.93 9.81 -14.17
N PHE A 82 -2.41 9.22 -13.08
CA PHE A 82 -1.91 9.48 -11.75
C PHE A 82 -0.43 9.09 -11.61
N TRP A 83 -0.05 7.88 -11.99
CA TRP A 83 1.32 7.43 -11.87
C TRP A 83 2.28 8.15 -12.81
N LYS A 84 1.83 8.55 -14.00
CA LYS A 84 2.62 9.39 -14.92
C LYS A 84 3.01 10.71 -14.26
N GLU A 85 2.13 11.30 -13.44
CA GLU A 85 2.42 12.58 -12.77
C GLU A 85 3.13 12.38 -11.43
N TYR A 86 2.65 11.43 -10.63
CA TYR A 86 3.07 11.25 -9.23
C TYR A 86 4.21 10.23 -9.05
N GLY A 87 4.51 9.42 -10.05
CA GLY A 87 5.61 8.45 -10.03
C GLY A 87 6.99 9.07 -9.75
N LYS A 88 7.17 10.34 -10.07
CA LYS A 88 8.37 11.11 -9.70
C LYS A 88 8.65 11.24 -8.20
N LYS A 89 7.68 10.87 -7.35
CA LYS A 89 7.84 10.82 -5.89
C LYS A 89 8.42 9.48 -5.41
N MET A 90 8.70 8.53 -6.29
CA MET A 90 9.42 7.31 -5.90
C MET A 90 10.82 7.68 -5.41
N TYR A 91 11.27 7.04 -4.35
CA TYR A 91 12.63 7.24 -3.88
C TYR A 91 13.62 6.53 -4.80
N SER A 92 14.58 7.27 -5.37
CA SER A 92 15.53 6.73 -6.36
C SER A 92 16.36 5.56 -5.84
N TRP A 93 16.74 5.56 -4.56
CA TRP A 93 17.53 4.48 -3.95
C TRP A 93 16.83 3.12 -3.99
N THR A 94 15.48 3.09 -4.05
CA THR A 94 14.73 1.83 -4.04
C THR A 94 14.97 1.02 -5.31
N GLN A 95 15.21 1.69 -6.43
CA GLN A 95 15.51 1.02 -7.70
C GLN A 95 16.91 0.38 -7.69
N GLU A 96 17.89 1.09 -7.15
CA GLU A 96 19.24 0.56 -6.99
C GLU A 96 19.26 -0.61 -6.01
N GLU A 97 18.58 -0.47 -4.87
CA GLU A 97 18.46 -1.52 -3.86
C GLU A 97 17.69 -2.74 -4.40
N LEU A 98 16.70 -2.56 -5.27
CA LEU A 98 15.98 -3.66 -5.91
C LEU A 98 16.91 -4.55 -6.73
N TRP A 99 17.80 -3.96 -7.52
CA TRP A 99 18.76 -4.72 -8.32
C TRP A 99 19.71 -5.55 -7.47
N GLU A 100 20.20 -4.99 -6.36
CA GLU A 100 21.04 -5.74 -5.42
C GLU A 100 20.25 -6.84 -4.70
N ASN A 101 19.03 -6.54 -4.28
CA ASN A 101 18.15 -7.49 -3.61
C ASN A 101 17.75 -8.68 -4.50
N LYS A 102 17.60 -8.47 -5.80
CA LYS A 102 17.35 -9.56 -6.77
C LYS A 102 18.51 -10.54 -6.93
N LYS A 103 19.72 -10.18 -6.53
CA LYS A 103 20.87 -11.08 -6.52
C LYS A 103 20.89 -11.98 -5.27
N GLU A 104 20.22 -11.56 -4.19
CA GLU A 104 20.25 -12.23 -2.89
C GLU A 104 19.00 -13.07 -2.61
N ALA A 105 17.86 -12.74 -3.23
CA ALA A 105 16.57 -13.33 -2.95
C ALA A 105 15.98 -14.05 -4.16
N ASP A 106 15.14 -15.04 -3.89
CA ASP A 106 14.35 -15.71 -4.93
C ASP A 106 13.21 -14.82 -5.44
N MET A 107 12.68 -13.91 -4.59
CA MET A 107 11.65 -12.95 -4.95
C MET A 107 11.75 -11.66 -4.12
N VAL A 108 11.48 -10.53 -4.76
CA VAL A 108 11.34 -9.22 -4.12
C VAL A 108 9.89 -8.78 -4.25
N ILE A 109 9.20 -8.65 -3.13
CA ILE A 109 7.75 -8.51 -3.03
C ILE A 109 7.39 -7.17 -2.41
N VAL A 110 6.31 -6.55 -2.91
CA VAL A 110 5.70 -5.37 -2.26
C VAL A 110 4.41 -5.80 -1.56
N THR A 111 4.21 -5.36 -0.31
CA THR A 111 2.97 -5.57 0.43
C THR A 111 2.52 -4.28 1.09
N SER A 112 1.34 -3.78 0.76
CA SER A 112 0.86 -2.47 1.20
C SER A 112 -0.62 -2.45 1.55
N ALA A 113 -1.00 -1.54 2.44
CA ALA A 113 -2.40 -1.22 2.66
C ALA A 113 -3.02 -0.44 1.48
N THR A 114 -2.22 0.08 0.55
CA THR A 114 -2.70 0.73 -0.67
C THR A 114 -3.62 -0.19 -1.47
N PRO A 115 -4.71 0.32 -2.10
CA PRO A 115 -5.54 -0.47 -3.00
C PRO A 115 -4.73 -1.17 -4.09
N LEU A 116 -5.05 -2.44 -4.36
CA LEU A 116 -4.32 -3.24 -5.33
C LEU A 116 -4.40 -2.63 -6.73
N PHE A 117 -5.56 -2.10 -7.13
CA PHE A 117 -5.74 -1.47 -8.46
C PHE A 117 -4.79 -0.28 -8.71
N LEU A 118 -4.24 0.36 -7.66
CA LEU A 118 -3.19 1.37 -7.82
C LEU A 118 -1.81 0.78 -8.05
N LEU A 119 -1.56 -0.45 -7.62
CA LEU A 119 -0.22 -1.05 -7.55
C LEU A 119 0.02 -2.16 -8.57
N GLU A 120 -1.01 -2.90 -8.96
CA GLU A 120 -0.90 -4.17 -9.68
C GLU A 120 -0.18 -4.07 -11.02
N ARG A 121 -0.26 -2.91 -11.71
CA ARG A 121 0.46 -2.63 -12.95
C ARG A 121 1.81 -1.96 -12.68
N LEU A 122 1.81 -0.99 -11.77
CA LEU A 122 2.99 -0.20 -11.43
C LEU A 122 4.15 -1.07 -10.90
N ILE A 123 3.85 -1.93 -9.93
CA ILE A 123 4.89 -2.66 -9.19
C ILE A 123 5.65 -3.65 -10.07
N PRO A 124 5.00 -4.47 -10.93
CA PRO A 124 5.72 -5.30 -11.90
C PRO A 124 6.51 -4.47 -12.93
N GLU A 125 5.98 -3.34 -13.39
CA GLU A 125 6.69 -2.42 -14.31
C GLU A 125 7.97 -1.84 -13.68
N MET A 126 7.97 -1.62 -12.36
CA MET A 126 9.16 -1.23 -11.61
C MET A 126 10.18 -2.38 -11.43
N GLY A 127 9.80 -3.61 -11.79
CA GLY A 127 10.65 -4.79 -11.72
C GLY A 127 10.53 -5.62 -10.45
N TYR A 128 9.58 -5.36 -9.56
CA TYR A 128 9.27 -6.24 -8.43
C TYR A 128 8.53 -7.49 -8.92
N ASP A 129 8.71 -8.61 -8.22
CA ASP A 129 8.20 -9.90 -8.68
C ASP A 129 6.73 -10.12 -8.33
N MET A 130 6.22 -9.44 -7.28
CA MET A 130 4.85 -9.59 -6.82
C MET A 130 4.39 -8.40 -5.97
N VAL A 131 3.08 -8.17 -5.96
CA VAL A 131 2.46 -7.17 -5.09
C VAL A 131 1.22 -7.73 -4.38
N PHE A 132 1.10 -7.40 -3.10
CA PHE A 132 -0.10 -7.61 -2.28
C PHE A 132 -0.63 -6.25 -1.83
N GLY A 133 -1.82 -5.90 -2.28
CA GLY A 133 -2.54 -4.70 -1.90
C GLY A 133 -3.82 -5.00 -1.13
N THR A 134 -4.58 -3.96 -0.79
CA THR A 134 -5.97 -4.12 -0.37
C THR A 134 -6.83 -4.33 -1.60
N GLU A 135 -7.49 -5.47 -1.70
CA GLU A 135 -8.36 -5.81 -2.82
C GLU A 135 -9.74 -5.19 -2.64
N PHE A 136 -10.32 -4.72 -3.74
CA PHE A 136 -11.70 -4.25 -3.82
C PHE A 136 -12.54 -5.21 -4.66
N GLN A 137 -13.87 -5.17 -4.52
CA GLN A 137 -14.77 -5.98 -5.34
C GLN A 137 -14.87 -5.44 -6.76
N GLY A 138 -15.08 -6.33 -7.76
CA GLY A 138 -15.17 -5.97 -9.16
C GLY A 138 -13.86 -5.48 -9.79
N ASP A 139 -12.74 -5.61 -9.06
CA ASP A 139 -11.42 -5.20 -9.49
C ASP A 139 -10.97 -6.02 -10.71
N GLY A 140 -10.78 -5.36 -11.84
CA GLY A 140 -10.22 -5.91 -13.09
C GLY A 140 -11.18 -6.57 -14.08
N LYS A 141 -12.34 -7.12 -13.69
CA LYS A 141 -13.23 -7.85 -14.62
C LYS A 141 -14.70 -7.43 -14.56
N GLU A 142 -15.19 -7.10 -13.38
CA GLU A 142 -16.55 -6.64 -13.14
C GLU A 142 -16.53 -5.16 -12.82
N LYS A 143 -17.69 -4.51 -12.82
CA LYS A 143 -17.77 -3.11 -12.41
C LYS A 143 -17.18 -2.94 -11.01
N PHE A 144 -16.26 -1.97 -10.87
CA PHE A 144 -15.65 -1.63 -9.58
C PHE A 144 -16.72 -1.30 -8.53
N ILE A 145 -16.58 -1.90 -7.36
CA ILE A 145 -17.40 -1.63 -6.18
C ILE A 145 -16.45 -1.27 -5.03
N ALA A 146 -16.73 -0.15 -4.37
CA ALA A 146 -15.89 0.37 -3.29
C ALA A 146 -16.11 -0.40 -1.97
N GLU A 147 -16.03 -1.73 -2.04
CA GLU A 147 -16.08 -2.64 -0.91
C GLU A 147 -14.79 -3.47 -0.87
N ILE A 148 -14.17 -3.57 0.27
CA ILE A 148 -12.93 -4.34 0.44
C ILE A 148 -13.25 -5.84 0.41
N LYS A 149 -12.64 -6.54 -0.53
CA LYS A 149 -12.69 -8.01 -0.62
C LYS A 149 -11.78 -8.62 0.46
N GLY A 150 -12.38 -9.09 1.53
CA GLY A 150 -11.65 -9.58 2.70
C GLY A 150 -11.28 -8.45 3.66
N GLU A 151 -9.99 -8.32 3.98
CA GLU A 151 -9.50 -7.36 4.96
C GLU A 151 -8.54 -6.33 4.36
N ASN A 152 -8.44 -5.17 5.03
CA ASN A 152 -7.43 -4.17 4.71
C ASN A 152 -6.02 -4.75 4.93
N ASN A 153 -5.18 -4.74 3.91
CA ASN A 153 -3.84 -5.34 3.92
C ASN A 153 -2.84 -4.55 4.79
N LYS A 154 -3.11 -4.50 6.10
CA LYS A 154 -2.34 -3.76 7.10
C LYS A 154 -1.95 -4.64 8.28
N GLY A 155 -0.75 -4.45 8.82
CA GLY A 155 -0.28 -5.17 10.00
C GLY A 155 -0.23 -6.69 9.80
N MET A 156 -0.92 -7.44 10.66
CA MET A 156 -0.96 -8.92 10.60
C MET A 156 -1.55 -9.44 9.28
N GLU A 157 -2.43 -8.68 8.62
CA GLU A 157 -3.03 -9.11 7.37
C GLU A 157 -2.00 -9.23 6.23
N LYS A 158 -0.94 -8.41 6.26
CA LYS A 158 0.19 -8.56 5.33
C LYS A 158 0.86 -9.94 5.46
N VAL A 159 1.05 -10.42 6.69
CA VAL A 159 1.60 -11.76 6.96
C VAL A 159 0.62 -12.85 6.49
N ARG A 160 -0.68 -12.72 6.84
CA ARG A 160 -1.71 -13.69 6.44
C ARG A 160 -1.83 -13.84 4.92
N LYS A 161 -1.77 -12.74 4.16
CA LYS A 161 -1.80 -12.80 2.69
C LYS A 161 -0.56 -13.49 2.13
N LEU A 162 0.61 -13.21 2.68
CA LEU A 162 1.86 -13.87 2.29
C LEU A 162 1.82 -15.37 2.59
N ASP A 163 1.37 -15.76 3.79
CA ASP A 163 1.20 -17.16 4.19
C ASP A 163 0.18 -17.90 3.31
N LYS A 164 -0.95 -17.25 3.01
CA LYS A 164 -1.98 -17.80 2.13
C LYS A 164 -1.44 -18.06 0.73
N TRP A 165 -0.70 -17.11 0.17
CA TRP A 165 -0.05 -17.24 -1.13
C TRP A 165 0.98 -18.38 -1.11
N ALA A 166 1.86 -18.42 -0.11
CA ALA A 166 2.88 -19.43 0.03
C ALA A 166 2.28 -20.84 0.13
N LYS A 167 1.25 -21.00 0.98
CA LYS A 167 0.51 -22.26 1.13
C LYS A 167 -0.18 -22.68 -0.16
N GLY A 168 -0.80 -21.75 -0.87
CA GLY A 168 -1.49 -22.04 -2.14
C GLY A 168 -0.54 -22.48 -3.27
N ASN A 169 0.74 -22.14 -3.16
CA ASN A 169 1.79 -22.50 -4.12
C ASN A 169 2.73 -23.61 -3.62
N ASN A 170 2.46 -24.20 -2.47
CA ASN A 170 3.33 -25.18 -1.81
C ASN A 170 4.77 -24.67 -1.58
N ILE A 171 4.88 -23.42 -1.19
CA ILE A 171 6.15 -22.71 -0.94
C ILE A 171 6.34 -22.56 0.56
N GLU A 172 7.51 -22.98 1.07
CA GLU A 172 8.02 -22.47 2.34
C GLU A 172 8.91 -21.27 2.07
N TYR A 173 8.84 -20.25 2.92
CA TYR A 173 9.63 -19.04 2.74
C TYR A 173 10.28 -18.56 4.03
N GLU A 174 11.27 -17.70 3.88
CA GLU A 174 11.87 -16.89 4.94
C GLU A 174 12.02 -15.46 4.42
N ILE A 175 11.83 -14.46 5.28
CA ILE A 175 12.02 -13.05 4.93
C ILE A 175 13.42 -12.63 5.36
N ILE A 176 14.32 -12.51 4.40
CA ILE A 176 15.72 -12.14 4.67
C ILE A 176 15.90 -10.63 4.89
N LYS A 177 15.05 -9.79 4.26
CA LYS A 177 15.02 -8.33 4.49
C LYS A 177 13.59 -7.81 4.46
N PHE A 178 13.28 -6.85 5.33
CA PHE A 178 12.02 -6.13 5.34
C PHE A 178 12.23 -4.63 5.46
N TYR A 179 11.52 -3.85 4.63
CA TYR A 179 11.59 -2.40 4.55
C TYR A 179 10.20 -1.80 4.80
N SER A 180 10.06 -0.91 5.79
CA SER A 180 8.82 -0.17 6.04
C SER A 180 9.07 1.11 6.85
N ASP A 181 8.16 2.07 6.74
CA ASP A 181 8.10 3.29 7.56
C ASP A 181 7.13 3.15 8.76
N SER A 182 6.41 2.02 8.86
CA SER A 182 5.26 1.88 9.75
C SER A 182 5.46 0.87 10.88
N LEU A 183 5.19 1.30 12.11
CA LEU A 183 5.10 0.39 13.28
C LEU A 183 3.91 -0.58 13.19
N ALA A 184 2.90 -0.28 12.37
CA ALA A 184 1.81 -1.22 12.12
C ALA A 184 2.31 -2.53 11.47
N ASP A 185 3.45 -2.47 10.77
CA ASP A 185 4.08 -3.62 10.11
C ASP A 185 4.99 -4.45 11.05
N LYS A 186 4.89 -4.21 12.35
CA LYS A 186 5.60 -4.99 13.37
C LYS A 186 5.52 -6.51 13.14
N PRO A 187 4.37 -7.11 12.73
CA PRO A 187 4.32 -8.55 12.46
C PRO A 187 5.31 -9.02 11.38
N LEU A 188 5.55 -8.23 10.32
CA LEU A 188 6.58 -8.54 9.30
C LEU A 188 7.99 -8.28 9.83
N TYR A 189 8.18 -7.19 10.60
CA TYR A 189 9.46 -6.96 11.26
C TYR A 189 9.85 -8.11 12.19
N ASP A 190 8.90 -8.68 12.93
CA ASP A 190 9.20 -9.75 13.91
C ASP A 190 9.73 -11.02 13.24
N ILE A 191 9.30 -11.34 12.02
CA ILE A 191 9.70 -12.55 11.27
C ILE A 191 10.82 -12.32 10.26
N ALA A 192 11.21 -11.07 10.01
CA ALA A 192 12.30 -10.74 9.09
C ALA A 192 13.67 -10.86 9.79
N GLU A 193 14.68 -11.38 9.04
CA GLU A 193 16.06 -11.48 9.51
C GLU A 193 16.69 -10.10 9.65
N LYS A 194 16.74 -9.34 8.54
CA LYS A 194 17.23 -7.95 8.52
C LYS A 194 16.07 -6.99 8.40
N LYS A 195 16.12 -5.91 9.17
CA LYS A 195 15.04 -4.93 9.35
C LYS A 195 15.53 -3.55 8.95
N TYR A 196 14.81 -2.90 8.07
CA TYR A 196 15.14 -1.55 7.62
C TYR A 196 13.95 -0.61 7.85
N TRP A 197 14.18 0.39 8.69
CA TRP A 197 13.22 1.45 8.92
C TRP A 197 13.41 2.58 7.93
N ILE A 198 12.35 2.98 7.25
CA ILE A 198 12.40 4.10 6.31
C ILE A 198 11.85 5.35 6.99
N LYS A 199 12.68 6.39 7.04
CA LYS A 199 12.29 7.67 7.61
C LYS A 199 12.54 8.79 6.61
N LYS A 200 11.45 9.39 6.08
CA LYS A 200 11.53 10.47 5.07
C LYS A 200 12.47 10.10 3.91
N GLY A 201 12.34 8.88 3.38
CA GLY A 201 13.14 8.36 2.28
C GLY A 201 14.57 7.94 2.64
N LYS A 202 14.96 7.98 3.90
CA LYS A 202 16.26 7.49 4.36
C LYS A 202 16.13 6.10 4.96
N LYS A 203 16.97 5.18 4.51
CA LYS A 203 17.07 3.82 5.04
C LYS A 203 17.91 3.81 6.32
N LEU A 204 17.34 3.33 7.41
CA LEU A 204 17.98 3.14 8.72
C LEU A 204 17.93 1.65 9.07
N GLU A 205 19.02 1.11 9.60
CA GLU A 205 19.08 -0.28 10.03
C GLU A 205 18.34 -0.48 11.36
N GLY A 206 17.60 -1.59 11.47
CA GLY A 206 16.78 -1.92 12.64
C GLY A 206 15.38 -1.32 12.58
N MET A 207 14.64 -1.53 13.66
CA MET A 207 13.31 -0.97 13.90
C MET A 207 13.42 0.08 15.01
N PRO A 208 12.72 1.23 14.93
CA PRO A 208 12.75 2.21 16.00
C PRO A 208 12.24 1.59 17.30
N GLY A 209 12.88 1.93 18.42
CA GLY A 209 12.41 1.55 19.75
C GLY A 209 10.98 2.04 20.01
N LYS A 210 10.36 1.56 21.12
CA LYS A 210 9.01 2.06 21.49
C LYS A 210 9.02 3.58 21.52
N LYS A 211 8.05 4.19 20.80
CA LYS A 211 7.83 5.64 20.85
C LYS A 211 7.65 6.08 22.28
N THR A 212 8.41 7.07 22.71
CA THR A 212 8.08 7.84 23.90
C THR A 212 6.88 8.75 23.60
N LEU A 213 6.16 9.23 24.63
CA LEU A 213 5.03 10.17 24.44
C LEU A 213 5.42 11.41 23.61
N LEU A 214 6.67 11.85 23.67
CA LEU A 214 7.23 12.94 22.87
C LEU A 214 7.33 12.59 21.37
N ASP A 215 7.60 11.34 21.02
CA ASP A 215 7.69 10.89 19.64
C ASP A 215 6.32 10.85 18.94
N ILE A 216 5.21 10.74 19.68
CA ILE A 216 3.85 10.72 19.14
C ILE A 216 3.47 12.11 18.57
N PHE A 217 3.99 13.20 19.13
CA PHE A 217 3.69 14.56 18.67
C PHE A 217 4.59 15.07 17.54
N PHE A 218 5.70 14.40 17.24
CA PHE A 218 6.68 14.83 16.24
C PHE A 218 6.85 13.88 15.04
N TRP A 219 5.99 12.84 14.94
CA TRP A 219 6.16 11.75 13.97
C TRP A 219 5.04 11.62 12.92
N ASP A 220 4.19 12.64 12.76
CA ASP A 220 3.24 12.75 11.64
C ASP A 220 3.80 13.59 10.48
#